data_0a5d2f0ed849fce6e596c447f19c4107
#
_entry.id   0a5d2f0ed849fce6e596c447f19c4107
#
_cell.length_a   1.000
_cell.length_b   1.000
_cell.length_c   1.000
_cell.angle_alpha   90.00
_cell.angle_beta   90.00
_cell.angle_gamma   90.00
#
_symmetry.space_group_name_H-M   'P 1'
#
loop_
_entity.id
_entity.type
_entity.pdbx_description
1 polymer ?
#
loop_
_entity_poly.entity_id
_entity_poly.type
_entity_poly.pdbx_seq_one_letter_code
_entity_poly.pdbx_strand_id
1 'polypeptide(L)'
;MTDTTSAVAMMLVDLDGIVRFWNDGAAEFFGYAAADVVGRPMDFLIVPTHRERHWTGFRAAMARERIDTEQPVANAPITCASGVIRHFPLRFVAIADPFDKPAGMLAVFGPPPAEGESNGLYYLYPEALTPPV
;
A
#
# COMPACT_ATOMS: atom_id res chain seq x y z
N MET A 1 -9.55 2.10 -29.74
CA MET A 1 -9.85 2.35 -28.35
C MET A 1 -8.57 2.53 -27.54
N THR A 2 -8.59 3.48 -26.74
CA THR A 2 -7.47 3.70 -25.86
C THR A 2 -7.49 2.69 -24.73
N ASP A 3 -6.35 2.14 -24.45
CA ASP A 3 -6.21 1.32 -23.29
C ASP A 3 -6.46 2.18 -22.04
N THR A 4 -7.39 1.74 -21.22
CA THR A 4 -7.74 2.45 -20.00
C THR A 4 -7.08 1.84 -18.76
N THR A 5 -6.07 0.99 -18.95
CA THR A 5 -5.34 0.42 -17.83
C THR A 5 -4.72 1.55 -17.01
N SER A 6 -5.03 1.57 -15.74
CA SER A 6 -4.49 2.58 -14.84
C SER A 6 -3.00 2.38 -14.65
N ALA A 7 -2.23 3.46 -14.74
CA ALA A 7 -0.80 3.43 -14.49
C ALA A 7 -0.48 3.32 -13.00
N VAL A 8 -1.43 3.62 -12.13
CA VAL A 8 -1.23 3.62 -10.68
C VAL A 8 -2.43 3.01 -9.98
N ALA A 9 -2.15 2.34 -8.87
CA ALA A 9 -3.16 1.91 -7.93
C ALA A 9 -3.19 2.88 -6.76
N MET A 10 -4.38 3.25 -6.31
CA MET A 10 -4.54 4.21 -5.20
C MET A 10 -5.51 3.64 -4.18
N MET A 11 -5.10 3.73 -2.91
CA MET A 11 -5.90 3.31 -1.78
C MET A 11 -5.83 4.39 -0.71
N LEU A 12 -6.99 4.81 -0.19
CA LEU A 12 -7.05 5.70 0.94
C LEU A 12 -7.57 4.92 2.14
N VAL A 13 -6.86 5.04 3.26
CA VAL A 13 -7.31 4.46 4.53
C VAL A 13 -7.49 5.58 5.54
N ASP A 14 -8.41 5.36 6.50
CA ASP A 14 -8.64 6.31 7.59
C ASP A 14 -7.64 6.08 8.73
N LEU A 15 -7.85 6.75 9.86
CA LEU A 15 -6.96 6.65 11.02
C LEU A 15 -6.89 5.24 11.61
N ASP A 16 -7.90 4.43 11.36
CA ASP A 16 -7.95 3.05 11.84
C ASP A 16 -7.44 2.04 10.81
N GLY A 17 -7.00 2.52 9.65
CA GLY A 17 -6.53 1.64 8.59
C GLY A 17 -7.64 0.97 7.81
N ILE A 18 -8.86 1.52 7.87
CA ILE A 18 -10.00 1.02 7.12
C ILE A 18 -9.96 1.62 5.72
N VAL A 19 -10.10 0.79 4.70
CA VAL A 19 -10.11 1.23 3.30
C VAL A 19 -11.34 2.08 3.04
N ARG A 20 -11.13 3.31 2.58
CA ARG A 20 -12.22 4.24 2.26
C ARG A 20 -12.29 4.58 0.79
N PHE A 21 -11.21 4.36 0.05
CA PHE A 21 -11.16 4.58 -1.38
C PHE A 21 -10.24 3.53 -2.01
N TRP A 22 -10.64 3.06 -3.17
CA TRP A 22 -9.94 2.01 -3.92
C TRP A 22 -10.25 2.24 -5.38
N ASN A 23 -9.25 2.63 -6.16
CA ASN A 23 -9.48 2.97 -7.57
C ASN A 23 -9.43 1.73 -8.48
N ASP A 24 -9.71 1.95 -9.75
CA ASP A 24 -9.69 0.86 -10.73
C ASP A 24 -8.29 0.26 -10.89
N GLY A 25 -7.25 1.09 -10.77
CA GLY A 25 -5.88 0.59 -10.80
C GLY A 25 -5.58 -0.37 -9.67
N ALA A 26 -6.09 -0.10 -8.48
CA ALA A 26 -5.93 -1.02 -7.35
C ALA A 26 -6.63 -2.35 -7.61
N ALA A 27 -7.84 -2.30 -8.19
CA ALA A 27 -8.55 -3.52 -8.56
C ALA A 27 -7.78 -4.32 -9.60
N GLU A 28 -7.20 -3.66 -10.59
CA GLU A 28 -6.40 -4.33 -11.62
C GLU A 28 -5.10 -4.90 -11.07
N PHE A 29 -4.36 -4.11 -10.28
CA PHE A 29 -3.05 -4.52 -9.77
C PHE A 29 -3.16 -5.68 -8.77
N PHE A 30 -4.13 -5.58 -7.88
CA PHE A 30 -4.20 -6.51 -6.75
C PHE A 30 -5.28 -7.58 -6.90
N GLY A 31 -6.24 -7.37 -7.78
CA GLY A 31 -7.27 -8.36 -8.07
C GLY A 31 -8.49 -8.32 -7.16
N TYR A 32 -8.58 -7.35 -6.24
CA TYR A 32 -9.74 -7.20 -5.37
C TYR A 32 -10.67 -6.12 -5.92
N ALA A 33 -11.96 -6.40 -5.97
CA ALA A 33 -12.96 -5.40 -6.34
C ALA A 33 -13.18 -4.40 -5.20
N ALA A 34 -13.43 -3.14 -5.53
CA ALA A 34 -13.69 -2.11 -4.51
C ALA A 34 -14.83 -2.50 -3.57
N ALA A 35 -15.89 -3.09 -4.11
CA ALA A 35 -17.04 -3.50 -3.31
C ALA A 35 -16.68 -4.53 -2.22
N ASP A 36 -15.60 -5.28 -2.44
CA ASP A 36 -15.18 -6.32 -1.50
C ASP A 36 -14.21 -5.81 -0.44
N VAL A 37 -13.59 -4.65 -0.63
CA VAL A 37 -12.53 -4.18 0.27
C VAL A 37 -12.84 -2.86 0.95
N VAL A 38 -13.60 -1.98 0.34
CA VAL A 38 -13.96 -0.70 0.98
C VAL A 38 -14.78 -0.97 2.22
N GLY A 39 -14.39 -0.35 3.33
CA GLY A 39 -15.00 -0.58 4.64
C GLY A 39 -14.32 -1.66 5.47
N ARG A 40 -13.27 -2.26 4.95
CA ARG A 40 -12.52 -3.30 5.67
C ARG A 40 -11.12 -2.83 6.04
N PRO A 41 -10.52 -3.39 7.10
CA PRO A 41 -9.12 -3.14 7.39
C PRO A 41 -8.23 -3.59 6.21
N MET A 42 -7.13 -2.91 6.01
CA MET A 42 -6.22 -3.21 4.90
C MET A 42 -5.37 -4.47 5.10
N ASP A 43 -5.64 -5.27 6.12
CA ASP A 43 -4.89 -6.50 6.43
C ASP A 43 -4.77 -7.46 5.25
N PHE A 44 -5.79 -7.49 4.39
CA PHE A 44 -5.81 -8.42 3.27
C PHE A 44 -4.64 -8.21 2.31
N LEU A 45 -4.08 -7.01 2.26
CA LEU A 45 -2.91 -6.70 1.43
C LEU A 45 -1.59 -7.05 2.11
N ILE A 46 -1.58 -7.18 3.42
CA ILE A 46 -0.36 -7.29 4.19
C ILE A 46 0.01 -8.77 4.35
N VAL A 47 1.24 -9.11 4.01
CA VAL A 47 1.75 -10.46 4.23
C VAL A 47 1.59 -10.81 5.71
N PRO A 48 0.98 -11.95 6.06
CA PRO A 48 0.64 -12.25 7.46
C PRO A 48 1.77 -12.09 8.46
N THR A 49 2.99 -12.48 8.09
CA THR A 49 4.14 -12.35 8.99
C THR A 49 4.58 -10.91 9.22
N HIS A 50 4.08 -9.97 8.42
CA HIS A 50 4.43 -8.55 8.54
C HIS A 50 3.32 -7.71 9.19
N ARG A 51 2.18 -8.29 9.51
CA ARG A 51 1.01 -7.53 9.98
C ARG A 51 1.28 -6.77 11.26
N GLU A 52 1.88 -7.42 12.24
CA GLU A 52 2.16 -6.78 13.53
C GLU A 52 3.08 -5.56 13.33
N ARG A 53 4.16 -5.73 12.58
CA ARG A 53 5.11 -4.66 12.32
C ARG A 53 4.47 -3.53 11.51
N HIS A 54 3.65 -3.89 10.52
CA HIS A 54 2.92 -2.93 9.72
C HIS A 54 2.00 -2.06 10.58
N TRP A 55 1.18 -2.69 11.44
CA TRP A 55 0.26 -1.94 12.28
C TRP A 55 0.98 -1.08 13.31
N THR A 56 2.09 -1.55 13.86
CA THR A 56 2.91 -0.74 14.77
C THR A 56 3.38 0.53 14.08
N GLY A 57 3.89 0.42 12.86
CA GLY A 57 4.33 1.58 12.09
C GLY A 57 3.18 2.51 11.69
N PHE A 58 2.04 1.93 11.28
CA PHE A 58 0.87 2.71 10.90
C PHE A 58 0.33 3.52 12.08
N ARG A 59 0.16 2.88 13.24
CA ARG A 59 -0.33 3.57 14.44
C ARG A 59 0.62 4.68 14.88
N ALA A 60 1.93 4.43 14.80
CA ALA A 60 2.91 5.46 15.12
C ALA A 60 2.80 6.66 14.17
N ALA A 61 2.60 6.40 12.87
CA ALA A 61 2.42 7.48 11.89
C ALA A 61 1.15 8.29 12.15
N MET A 62 0.06 7.63 12.49
CA MET A 62 -1.22 8.30 12.73
C MET A 62 -1.27 9.02 14.07
N ALA A 63 -0.38 8.68 15.02
CA ALA A 63 -0.30 9.33 16.32
C ALA A 63 0.62 10.55 16.34
N ARG A 64 1.28 10.87 15.23
CA ARG A 64 2.19 12.03 15.17
C ARG A 64 1.44 13.33 15.32
N GLU A 65 2.09 14.32 15.95
CA GLU A 65 1.51 15.65 16.08
C GLU A 65 1.49 16.40 14.75
N ARG A 66 2.39 16.03 13.84
CA ARG A 66 2.50 16.61 12.52
C ARG A 66 2.65 15.54 11.46
N ILE A 67 2.19 15.90 10.27
CA ILE A 67 2.34 15.05 9.12
C ILE A 67 3.78 15.06 8.63
N ASP A 68 4.32 13.87 8.44
CA ASP A 68 5.57 13.69 7.74
C ASP A 68 5.23 13.47 6.25
N THR A 69 5.54 14.48 5.44
CA THR A 69 5.23 14.43 4.01
C THR A 69 6.36 13.85 3.18
N GLU A 70 7.51 13.61 3.78
CA GLU A 70 8.66 13.08 3.06
C GLU A 70 8.78 11.58 3.27
N GLN A 71 8.08 10.82 2.43
CA GLN A 71 8.16 9.37 2.46
C GLN A 71 8.89 8.90 1.20
N PRO A 72 9.97 8.14 1.33
CA PRO A 72 10.65 7.60 0.17
C PRO A 72 9.78 6.57 -0.53
N VAL A 73 9.96 6.44 -1.85
CA VAL A 73 9.32 5.37 -2.60
C VAL A 73 10.09 4.07 -2.35
N ALA A 74 9.37 3.02 -2.06
CA ALA A 74 9.96 1.71 -1.79
C ALA A 74 9.12 0.61 -2.40
N ASN A 75 9.71 -0.54 -2.65
CA ASN A 75 8.96 -1.72 -3.07
C ASN A 75 8.30 -2.37 -1.87
N ALA A 76 6.98 -2.54 -1.92
CA ALA A 76 6.20 -3.13 -0.84
C ALA A 76 5.65 -4.49 -1.26
N PRO A 77 5.76 -5.52 -0.41
CA PRO A 77 5.15 -6.82 -0.69
C PRO A 77 3.65 -6.74 -0.46
N ILE A 78 2.88 -7.11 -1.48
CA ILE A 78 1.42 -7.06 -1.44
C ILE A 78 0.88 -8.43 -1.75
N THR A 79 -0.07 -8.90 -0.93
CA THR A 79 -0.79 -10.14 -1.17
C THR A 79 -1.93 -9.87 -2.13
N CYS A 80 -1.81 -10.36 -3.36
CA CYS A 80 -2.85 -10.21 -4.36
C CYS A 80 -4.00 -11.21 -4.14
N ALA A 81 -5.15 -10.95 -4.75
CA ALA A 81 -6.33 -11.81 -4.60
C ALA A 81 -6.07 -13.25 -5.03
N SER A 82 -5.14 -13.46 -5.96
CA SER A 82 -4.73 -14.80 -6.40
C SER A 82 -3.93 -15.57 -5.35
N GLY A 83 -3.52 -14.91 -4.27
CA GLY A 83 -2.62 -15.47 -3.27
C GLY A 83 -1.15 -15.23 -3.57
N VAL A 84 -0.83 -14.70 -4.73
CA VAL A 84 0.55 -14.39 -5.10
C VAL A 84 0.98 -13.11 -4.39
N ILE A 85 2.20 -13.12 -3.85
CA ILE A 85 2.81 -11.92 -3.27
C ILE A 85 3.70 -11.30 -4.33
N ARG A 86 3.43 -10.03 -4.63
CA ARG A 86 4.23 -9.25 -5.58
C ARG A 86 4.71 -7.98 -4.90
N HIS A 87 5.83 -7.45 -5.39
CA HIS A 87 6.40 -6.22 -4.87
C HIS A 87 6.04 -5.07 -5.80
N PHE A 88 5.42 -4.04 -5.25
CA PHE A 88 5.00 -2.85 -6.00
C PHE A 88 5.70 -1.62 -5.45
N PRO A 89 6.17 -0.72 -6.31
CA PRO A 89 6.64 0.58 -5.83
C PRO A 89 5.50 1.30 -5.11
N LEU A 90 5.75 1.73 -3.89
CA LEU A 90 4.75 2.34 -3.03
C LEU A 90 5.24 3.67 -2.50
N ARG A 91 4.39 4.68 -2.60
CA ARG A 91 4.57 5.96 -1.96
C ARG A 91 3.39 6.24 -1.05
N PHE A 92 3.68 6.67 0.17
CA PHE A 92 2.66 7.10 1.12
C PHE A 92 2.53 8.61 1.09
N VAL A 93 1.29 9.08 1.17
CA VAL A 93 0.99 10.49 1.34
C VAL A 93 0.05 10.61 2.52
N ALA A 94 0.52 11.20 3.61
CA ALA A 94 -0.33 11.41 4.77
C ALA A 94 -1.37 12.48 4.47
N ILE A 95 -2.60 12.22 4.87
CA ILE A 95 -3.71 13.15 4.70
C ILE A 95 -3.83 13.98 5.96
N ALA A 96 -3.81 15.31 5.80
CA ALA A 96 -3.93 16.24 6.90
C ALA A 96 -5.37 16.65 7.13
N ASP A 97 -5.73 16.83 8.40
CA ASP A 97 -6.93 17.56 8.75
C ASP A 97 -6.64 19.08 8.71
N PRO A 98 -7.64 19.94 8.94
CA PRO A 98 -7.41 21.39 8.91
C PRO A 98 -6.43 21.92 9.98
N PHE A 99 -6.02 21.09 10.92
CA PHE A 99 -5.09 21.46 11.99
C PHE A 99 -3.71 20.82 11.81
N ASP A 100 -3.41 20.35 10.59
CA ASP A 100 -2.15 19.68 10.23
C ASP A 100 -1.89 18.36 10.96
N LYS A 101 -2.94 17.73 11.45
CA LYS A 101 -2.84 16.41 12.09
C LYS A 101 -3.18 15.31 11.11
N PRO A 102 -2.59 14.11 11.28
CA PRO A 102 -2.95 12.99 10.42
C PRO A 102 -4.44 12.69 10.48
N ALA A 103 -5.05 12.49 9.32
CA ALA A 103 -6.45 12.10 9.19
C ALA A 103 -6.62 10.81 8.39
N GLY A 104 -5.54 10.29 7.87
CA GLY A 104 -5.52 9.07 7.08
C GLY A 104 -4.25 9.00 6.26
N MET A 105 -4.20 8.02 5.36
CA MET A 105 -3.04 7.79 4.51
C MET A 105 -3.49 7.42 3.11
N LEU A 106 -2.92 8.08 2.12
CA LEU A 106 -3.07 7.68 0.73
C LEU A 106 -1.86 6.86 0.33
N ALA A 107 -2.10 5.66 -0.16
CA ALA A 107 -1.07 4.80 -0.73
C ALA A 107 -1.18 4.82 -2.25
N VAL A 108 -0.07 5.12 -2.91
CA VAL A 108 0.01 5.15 -4.38
C VAL A 108 1.02 4.11 -4.81
N PHE A 109 0.56 3.14 -5.59
CA PHE A 109 1.40 2.04 -6.05
C PHE A 109 1.62 2.17 -7.55
N GLY A 110 2.87 2.06 -7.97
CA GLY A 110 3.21 1.98 -9.39
C GLY A 110 3.20 0.54 -9.88
N PRO A 111 3.36 0.34 -11.21
CA PRO A 111 3.44 -1.01 -11.74
C PRO A 111 4.69 -1.72 -11.21
N PRO A 112 4.59 -3.03 -10.96
CA PRO A 112 5.74 -3.79 -10.49
C PRO A 112 6.79 -3.89 -11.59
N PRO A 113 8.08 -3.99 -11.23
CA PRO A 113 9.10 -4.26 -12.22
C PRO A 113 8.86 -5.62 -12.87
N ALA A 114 9.28 -5.77 -14.12
CA ALA A 114 9.21 -7.04 -14.80
C ALA A 114 10.05 -8.09 -14.08
N GLU A 115 9.67 -9.35 -14.22
CA GLU A 115 10.39 -10.44 -13.57
C GLU A 115 11.88 -10.39 -13.91
N GLY A 116 12.71 -10.45 -12.88
CA GLY A 116 14.16 -10.38 -13.03
C GLY A 116 14.72 -8.98 -13.22
N GLU A 117 13.88 -7.95 -13.30
CA GLU A 117 14.31 -6.57 -13.42
C GLU A 117 14.30 -5.85 -12.07
N SER A 118 15.19 -4.88 -11.92
CA SER A 118 15.24 -4.03 -10.74
C SER A 118 14.77 -2.62 -11.12
N ASN A 119 14.02 -1.99 -10.23
CA ASN A 119 13.66 -0.58 -10.38
C ASN A 119 14.56 0.35 -9.55
N GLY A 120 15.60 -0.20 -8.91
CA GLY A 120 16.55 0.59 -8.13
C GLY A 120 16.04 1.03 -6.76
N LEU A 121 14.81 0.69 -6.40
CA LEU A 121 14.23 1.08 -5.11
C LEU A 121 14.56 0.03 -4.04
N TYR A 122 14.68 0.48 -2.78
CA TYR A 122 14.83 -0.45 -1.67
C TYR A 122 13.49 -1.14 -1.39
N TYR A 123 13.56 -2.21 -0.60
CA TYR A 123 12.37 -3.01 -0.28
C TYR A 123 11.94 -2.76 1.16
N LEU A 124 10.64 -2.54 1.35
CA LEU A 124 10.05 -2.65 2.68
C LEU A 124 10.04 -4.13 3.03
N TYR A 125 10.43 -4.47 4.24
CA TYR A 125 10.48 -5.85 4.69
C TYR A 125 11.37 -6.73 3.79
N PRO A 126 12.69 -6.47 3.75
CA PRO A 126 13.60 -7.22 2.87
C PRO A 126 13.53 -8.74 3.06
N GLU A 127 13.17 -9.22 4.22
CA GLU A 127 13.02 -10.63 4.52
C GLU A 127 11.95 -11.32 3.66
N ALA A 128 11.00 -10.56 3.10
CA ALA A 128 10.00 -11.13 2.20
C ALA A 128 10.60 -11.62 0.89
N LEU A 129 11.83 -11.21 0.57
CA LEU A 129 12.56 -11.65 -0.62
C LEU A 129 13.24 -12.99 -0.42
N THR A 130 13.40 -13.43 0.83
CA THR A 130 14.06 -14.68 1.16
C THR A 130 13.01 -15.78 1.14
N PRO A 131 13.15 -16.80 0.26
CA PRO A 131 12.19 -17.89 0.25
C PRO A 131 12.21 -18.62 1.58
N PRO A 132 11.07 -19.13 2.03
CA PRO A 132 11.04 -19.94 3.24
C PRO A 132 11.90 -21.19 3.05
N VAL A 133 12.61 -21.51 4.09
CA VAL A 133 13.48 -22.68 4.10
C VAL A 133 12.67 -23.93 4.46
#